data_773bd8b683c950f5ee1d019d9f0a478e
#
_entry.id   773bd8b683c950f5ee1d019d9f0a478e
#
_cell.length_a   1.000
_cell.length_b   1.000
_cell.length_c   1.000
_cell.angle_alpha   90.00
_cell.angle_beta   90.00
_cell.angle_gamma   90.00
#
_symmetry.space_group_name_H-M   'P 1'
#
loop_
_entity.id
_entity.type
_entity.pdbx_description
1 polymer ?
#
loop_
_entity_poly.entity_id
_entity_poly.type
_entity_poly.pdbx_seq_one_letter_code
_entity_poly.pdbx_strand_id
1 'polypeptide(L)'
;MTNQSKSKSIINVGIDVGKQFLDTYIHEKQIHWQEDNTPEGIKRLLRRLSYYRVERLVMEATGRYEFNLAEAAYSKGLPVCIVKPLRIRRFAGAMDQLAKTDKIDAAVIAEFAVKVEPEPTPRKSKNLIAIKSLIARRRQLISLRTQEVNRLGIMGKSLESSCRRIIKSINAEIDRVEKQLAKQINDQAEWADKQALLNSVPGVGKTLIYTLLADLPELGSLNKKEIAALVGVAPMNRDSGKLRGKRRVQGGRASVRTVLYMATLSATQCNPVIKDFYNKLVKQGKHKKVAITACMRKFITMLNAMIRDNCVWAY
;
A
#
# COMPACT_ATOMS: atom_id res chain seq x y z
N MET A 1 -48.39 -21.98 14.94
CA MET A 1 -47.12 -21.77 15.65
C MET A 1 -46.24 -20.86 14.79
N THR A 2 -46.25 -19.59 15.10
CA THR A 2 -45.52 -18.54 14.34
C THR A 2 -44.04 -18.65 14.66
N ASN A 3 -43.26 -19.05 13.69
CA ASN A 3 -41.79 -19.07 13.75
C ASN A 3 -41.29 -17.62 13.80
N GLN A 4 -41.15 -17.05 15.00
CA GLN A 4 -40.44 -15.79 15.21
C GLN A 4 -38.98 -16.05 14.89
N SER A 5 -38.53 -15.66 13.69
CA SER A 5 -37.11 -15.55 13.38
C SER A 5 -36.50 -14.54 14.36
N LYS A 6 -35.82 -15.04 15.41
CA LYS A 6 -35.07 -14.17 16.33
C LYS A 6 -34.10 -13.33 15.50
N SER A 7 -34.37 -12.03 15.42
CA SER A 7 -33.46 -11.10 14.74
C SER A 7 -32.06 -11.21 15.37
N LYS A 8 -31.07 -11.48 14.55
CA LYS A 8 -29.67 -11.60 15.02
C LYS A 8 -29.21 -10.27 15.58
N SER A 9 -28.59 -10.28 16.78
CA SER A 9 -27.98 -9.10 17.37
C SER A 9 -26.92 -8.52 16.43
N ILE A 10 -26.98 -7.21 16.21
CA ILE A 10 -25.97 -6.46 15.43
C ILE A 10 -24.74 -6.30 16.31
N ILE A 11 -23.57 -6.57 15.75
CA ILE A 11 -22.30 -6.51 16.49
C ILE A 11 -21.18 -5.91 15.64
N ASN A 12 -20.24 -5.24 16.33
CA ASN A 12 -18.95 -4.82 15.79
C ASN A 12 -17.85 -5.68 16.40
N VAL A 13 -16.95 -6.18 15.56
CA VAL A 13 -15.93 -7.13 15.93
C VAL A 13 -14.55 -6.56 15.65
N GLY A 14 -13.69 -6.57 16.66
CA GLY A 14 -12.26 -6.28 16.52
C GLY A 14 -11.44 -7.56 16.62
N ILE A 15 -10.46 -7.71 15.73
CA ILE A 15 -9.55 -8.85 15.73
C ILE A 15 -8.12 -8.34 15.71
N ASP A 16 -7.38 -8.63 16.77
CA ASP A 16 -5.92 -8.56 16.73
C ASP A 16 -5.36 -9.82 16.10
N VAL A 17 -4.59 -9.65 15.04
CA VAL A 17 -4.13 -10.74 14.19
C VAL A 17 -2.65 -10.98 14.42
N GLY A 18 -2.34 -11.99 15.22
CA GLY A 18 -0.98 -12.50 15.39
C GLY A 18 -0.59 -13.56 14.36
N LYS A 19 0.68 -13.96 14.42
CA LYS A 19 1.20 -15.06 13.60
C LYS A 19 0.55 -16.40 13.98
N GLN A 20 0.35 -16.66 15.26
CA GLN A 20 -0.15 -17.92 15.79
C GLN A 20 -1.61 -17.83 16.21
N PHE A 21 -2.07 -16.69 16.70
CA PHE A 21 -3.37 -16.52 17.32
C PHE A 21 -4.15 -15.37 16.71
N LEU A 22 -5.48 -15.45 16.85
CA LEU A 22 -6.48 -14.46 16.50
C LEU A 22 -7.23 -14.10 17.79
N ASP A 23 -6.92 -12.94 18.37
CA ASP A 23 -7.64 -12.42 19.52
C ASP A 23 -8.86 -11.65 19.03
N THR A 24 -10.05 -12.14 19.37
CA THR A 24 -11.32 -11.62 18.87
C THR A 24 -12.13 -11.01 20.01
N TYR A 25 -12.68 -9.81 19.77
CA TYR A 25 -13.53 -9.11 20.71
C TYR A 25 -14.82 -8.63 20.05
N ILE A 26 -15.98 -8.93 20.68
CA ILE A 26 -17.29 -8.38 20.30
C ILE A 26 -17.61 -7.22 21.23
N HIS A 27 -17.69 -6.01 20.67
CA HIS A 27 -17.90 -4.79 21.44
C HIS A 27 -19.20 -4.79 22.23
N GLU A 28 -20.35 -5.04 21.61
CA GLU A 28 -21.69 -4.95 22.21
C GLU A 28 -21.96 -6.04 23.25
N LYS A 29 -21.17 -7.11 23.23
CA LYS A 29 -21.31 -8.24 24.18
C LYS A 29 -20.19 -8.30 25.20
N GLN A 30 -19.11 -7.52 25.00
CA GLN A 30 -17.91 -7.55 25.82
C GLN A 30 -17.32 -8.98 25.95
N ILE A 31 -17.41 -9.76 24.86
CA ILE A 31 -16.92 -11.13 24.80
C ILE A 31 -15.59 -11.16 24.09
N HIS A 32 -14.57 -11.71 24.75
CA HIS A 32 -13.26 -12.02 24.21
C HIS A 32 -13.06 -13.52 24.09
N TRP A 33 -12.42 -13.95 23.01
CA TRP A 33 -11.86 -15.30 22.90
C TRP A 33 -10.71 -15.31 21.91
N GLN A 34 -9.89 -16.36 21.97
CA GLN A 34 -8.75 -16.58 21.10
C GLN A 34 -8.96 -17.84 20.28
N GLU A 35 -8.53 -17.82 19.03
CA GLU A 35 -8.46 -18.96 18.13
C GLU A 35 -7.07 -19.02 17.50
N ASP A 36 -6.66 -20.20 17.03
CA ASP A 36 -5.43 -20.33 16.26
C ASP A 36 -5.56 -19.66 14.90
N ASN A 37 -4.51 -19.00 14.40
CA ASN A 37 -4.46 -18.46 13.03
C ASN A 37 -4.16 -19.57 12.01
N THR A 38 -5.01 -20.60 11.98
CA THR A 38 -5.01 -21.76 11.08
C THR A 38 -6.33 -21.84 10.32
N PRO A 39 -6.43 -22.58 9.23
CA PRO A 39 -7.69 -22.77 8.51
C PRO A 39 -8.83 -23.26 9.42
N GLU A 40 -8.53 -24.16 10.36
CA GLU A 40 -9.49 -24.74 11.31
C GLU A 40 -9.93 -23.70 12.36
N GLY A 41 -9.00 -22.92 12.91
CA GLY A 41 -9.29 -21.87 13.87
C GLY A 41 -10.12 -20.75 13.23
N ILE A 42 -9.75 -20.32 12.02
CA ILE A 42 -10.53 -19.35 11.23
C ILE A 42 -11.96 -19.87 10.98
N LYS A 43 -12.12 -21.14 10.64
CA LYS A 43 -13.44 -21.77 10.47
C LYS A 43 -14.27 -21.75 11.75
N ARG A 44 -13.66 -22.05 12.91
CA ARG A 44 -14.33 -21.98 14.23
C ARG A 44 -14.76 -20.55 14.55
N LEU A 45 -13.87 -19.57 14.35
CA LEU A 45 -14.14 -18.15 14.54
C LEU A 45 -15.34 -17.70 13.70
N LEU A 46 -15.30 -17.94 12.39
CA LEU A 46 -16.38 -17.54 11.47
C LEU A 46 -17.69 -18.25 11.75
N ARG A 47 -17.68 -19.52 12.20
CA ARG A 47 -18.89 -20.23 12.66
C ARG A 47 -19.48 -19.57 13.89
N ARG A 48 -18.64 -19.11 14.85
CA ARG A 48 -19.10 -18.39 16.05
C ARG A 48 -19.73 -17.04 15.69
N LEU A 49 -19.16 -16.33 14.73
CA LEU A 49 -19.71 -15.05 14.24
C LEU A 49 -21.02 -15.23 13.44
N SER A 50 -21.28 -16.39 12.85
CA SER A 50 -22.51 -16.62 12.07
C SER A 50 -23.81 -16.56 12.90
N TYR A 51 -23.74 -16.65 14.22
CA TYR A 51 -24.87 -16.45 15.12
C TYR A 51 -25.31 -14.99 15.25
N TYR A 52 -24.50 -14.04 14.76
CA TYR A 52 -24.71 -12.60 14.85
C TYR A 52 -24.86 -11.96 13.46
N ARG A 53 -25.41 -10.75 13.45
CA ARG A 53 -25.29 -9.85 12.29
C ARG A 53 -24.08 -8.95 12.50
N VAL A 54 -22.98 -9.27 11.83
CA VAL A 54 -21.76 -8.48 11.91
C VAL A 54 -21.94 -7.21 11.09
N GLU A 55 -21.87 -6.05 11.72
CA GLU A 55 -21.90 -4.74 11.07
C GLU A 55 -20.51 -4.37 10.52
N ARG A 56 -19.46 -4.63 11.29
CA ARG A 56 -18.05 -4.42 10.87
C ARG A 56 -17.17 -5.47 11.50
N LEU A 57 -16.31 -6.07 10.69
CA LEU A 57 -15.22 -6.96 11.12
C LEU A 57 -13.91 -6.23 10.89
N VAL A 58 -13.37 -5.60 11.92
CA VAL A 58 -12.16 -4.77 11.83
C VAL A 58 -10.94 -5.55 12.27
N MET A 59 -9.87 -5.47 11.49
CA MET A 59 -8.56 -6.04 11.79
C MET A 59 -7.42 -5.13 11.35
N GLU A 60 -6.27 -5.23 12.00
CA GLU A 60 -5.06 -4.54 11.59
C GLU A 60 -4.38 -5.23 10.40
N ALA A 61 -3.73 -4.43 9.55
CA ALA A 61 -2.84 -4.94 8.51
C ALA A 61 -1.50 -5.34 9.13
N THR A 62 -1.34 -6.59 9.53
CA THR A 62 -0.18 -7.15 10.26
C THR A 62 0.73 -8.01 9.38
N GLY A 63 1.33 -7.43 8.35
CA GLY A 63 2.39 -8.09 7.58
C GLY A 63 1.96 -9.34 6.80
N ARG A 64 0.66 -9.46 6.45
CA ARG A 64 -0.02 -10.54 5.72
C ARG A 64 -0.62 -11.66 6.58
N TYR A 65 -0.45 -11.66 7.89
CA TYR A 65 -1.11 -12.67 8.74
C TYR A 65 -2.63 -12.57 8.69
N GLU A 66 -3.17 -11.37 8.38
CA GLU A 66 -4.60 -11.11 8.21
C GLU A 66 -5.21 -11.71 6.94
N PHE A 67 -4.42 -12.12 5.96
CA PHE A 67 -4.91 -12.50 4.63
C PHE A 67 -5.86 -13.68 4.64
N ASN A 68 -5.52 -14.78 5.33
CA ASN A 68 -6.33 -15.99 5.34
C ASN A 68 -7.69 -15.74 6.01
N LEU A 69 -7.69 -15.00 7.12
CA LEU A 69 -8.90 -14.62 7.83
C LEU A 69 -9.77 -13.69 6.96
N ALA A 70 -9.18 -12.63 6.39
CA ALA A 70 -9.89 -11.68 5.55
C ALA A 70 -10.54 -12.36 4.34
N GLU A 71 -9.80 -13.25 3.65
CA GLU A 71 -10.30 -13.98 2.48
C GLU A 71 -11.46 -14.93 2.83
N ALA A 72 -11.34 -15.63 3.95
CA ALA A 72 -12.40 -16.49 4.47
C ALA A 72 -13.65 -15.69 4.88
N ALA A 73 -13.45 -14.51 5.50
CA ALA A 73 -14.53 -13.62 5.90
C ALA A 73 -15.25 -12.99 4.69
N TYR A 74 -14.51 -12.52 3.67
CA TYR A 74 -15.09 -12.08 2.39
C TYR A 74 -15.92 -13.17 1.72
N SER A 75 -15.45 -14.41 1.75
CA SER A 75 -16.17 -15.54 1.17
C SER A 75 -17.49 -15.86 1.89
N LYS A 76 -17.66 -15.37 3.13
CA LYS A 76 -18.88 -15.43 3.92
C LYS A 76 -19.74 -14.16 3.80
N GLY A 77 -19.35 -13.20 2.97
CA GLY A 77 -20.05 -11.92 2.80
C GLY A 77 -19.96 -10.98 4.00
N LEU A 78 -18.95 -11.15 4.87
CA LEU A 78 -18.78 -10.28 6.03
C LEU A 78 -18.16 -8.92 5.62
N PRO A 79 -18.58 -7.81 6.26
CA PRO A 79 -18.07 -6.46 6.00
C PRO A 79 -16.68 -6.27 6.65
N VAL A 80 -15.64 -6.74 5.97
CA VAL A 80 -14.26 -6.73 6.44
C VAL A 80 -13.65 -5.33 6.29
N CYS A 81 -13.09 -4.79 7.37
CA CYS A 81 -12.37 -3.52 7.40
C CYS A 81 -10.91 -3.75 7.79
N ILE A 82 -9.99 -3.67 6.84
CA ILE A 82 -8.54 -3.78 7.11
C ILE A 82 -7.96 -2.39 7.33
N VAL A 83 -7.50 -2.12 8.55
CA VAL A 83 -7.06 -0.80 8.99
C VAL A 83 -5.54 -0.76 9.18
N LYS A 84 -4.92 0.38 8.83
CA LYS A 84 -3.47 0.57 9.06
C LYS A 84 -3.18 0.64 10.56
N PRO A 85 -2.14 -0.05 11.07
CA PRO A 85 -1.76 -0.07 12.49
C PRO A 85 -1.64 1.32 13.12
N LEU A 86 -1.12 2.29 12.37
CA LEU A 86 -0.98 3.66 12.85
C LEU A 86 -2.33 4.33 13.20
N ARG A 87 -3.43 3.95 12.52
CA ARG A 87 -4.77 4.51 12.83
C ARG A 87 -5.28 3.99 14.17
N ILE A 88 -5.15 2.68 14.41
CA ILE A 88 -5.53 2.04 15.69
C ILE A 88 -4.68 2.59 16.82
N ARG A 89 -3.35 2.68 16.64
CA ARG A 89 -2.44 3.24 17.65
C ARG A 89 -2.77 4.69 18.02
N ARG A 90 -3.11 5.53 17.03
CA ARG A 90 -3.53 6.92 17.28
C ARG A 90 -4.87 6.99 18.00
N PHE A 91 -5.79 6.11 17.67
CA PHE A 91 -7.08 6.01 18.33
C PHE A 91 -6.92 5.57 19.78
N ALA A 92 -6.12 4.52 20.06
CA ALA A 92 -5.78 4.08 21.40
C ALA A 92 -5.19 5.22 22.25
N GLY A 93 -4.23 5.99 21.68
CA GLY A 93 -3.67 7.17 22.35
C GLY A 93 -4.68 8.29 22.60
N ALA A 94 -5.66 8.50 21.71
CA ALA A 94 -6.72 9.48 21.93
C ALA A 94 -7.75 9.05 22.98
N MET A 95 -7.80 7.74 23.29
CA MET A 95 -8.64 7.15 24.35
C MET A 95 -7.86 6.91 25.66
N ASP A 96 -6.63 7.44 25.77
CA ASP A 96 -5.72 7.25 26.91
C ASP A 96 -5.45 5.77 27.26
N GLN A 97 -5.64 4.86 26.27
CA GLN A 97 -5.40 3.44 26.44
C GLN A 97 -3.91 3.13 26.22
N LEU A 98 -3.15 3.15 27.31
CA LEU A 98 -1.69 2.93 27.29
C LEU A 98 -1.28 1.47 27.53
N ALA A 99 -2.13 0.69 28.21
CA ALA A 99 -1.88 -0.72 28.46
C ALA A 99 -1.98 -1.55 27.17
N LYS A 100 -1.05 -2.48 27.00
CA LYS A 100 -0.96 -3.32 25.79
C LYS A 100 -0.96 -4.79 26.16
N THR A 101 -2.04 -5.49 25.78
CA THR A 101 -2.15 -6.96 25.74
C THR A 101 -3.02 -7.32 24.55
N ASP A 102 -2.89 -8.50 23.98
CA ASP A 102 -3.63 -8.94 22.80
C ASP A 102 -5.17 -8.80 22.99
N LYS A 103 -5.66 -9.10 24.21
CA LYS A 103 -7.07 -8.88 24.59
C LYS A 103 -7.47 -7.41 24.56
N ILE A 104 -6.62 -6.51 25.08
CA ILE A 104 -6.87 -5.06 25.09
C ILE A 104 -6.79 -4.54 23.66
N ASP A 105 -5.83 -5.00 22.86
CA ASP A 105 -5.67 -4.57 21.48
C ASP A 105 -6.91 -4.97 20.64
N ALA A 106 -7.44 -6.20 20.80
CA ALA A 106 -8.69 -6.62 20.16
C ALA A 106 -9.90 -5.78 20.61
N ALA A 107 -9.99 -5.42 21.89
CA ALA A 107 -11.06 -4.57 22.43
C ALA A 107 -10.97 -3.13 21.84
N VAL A 108 -9.78 -2.56 21.78
CA VAL A 108 -9.53 -1.24 21.16
C VAL A 108 -9.90 -1.24 19.66
N ILE A 109 -9.59 -2.32 18.94
CA ILE A 109 -9.98 -2.47 17.54
C ILE A 109 -11.51 -2.55 17.41
N ALA A 110 -12.20 -3.24 18.31
CA ALA A 110 -13.66 -3.32 18.33
C ALA A 110 -14.31 -1.97 18.69
N GLU A 111 -13.75 -1.22 19.63
CA GLU A 111 -14.19 0.14 19.94
C GLU A 111 -13.95 1.12 18.79
N PHE A 112 -12.83 0.98 18.08
CA PHE A 112 -12.54 1.72 16.85
C PHE A 112 -13.62 1.42 15.78
N ALA A 113 -14.09 0.18 15.66
CA ALA A 113 -15.15 -0.18 14.73
C ALA A 113 -16.44 0.60 14.99
N VAL A 114 -16.79 0.80 16.25
CA VAL A 114 -18.00 1.51 16.67
C VAL A 114 -17.86 3.03 16.54
N LYS A 115 -16.74 3.61 17.03
CA LYS A 115 -16.57 5.06 17.12
C LYS A 115 -16.11 5.71 15.81
N VAL A 116 -15.36 5.00 14.99
CA VAL A 116 -14.78 5.54 13.74
C VAL A 116 -15.53 5.08 12.50
N GLU A 117 -16.32 4.02 12.63
CA GLU A 117 -17.14 3.45 11.56
C GLU A 117 -16.38 3.29 10.22
N PRO A 118 -15.26 2.55 10.21
CA PRO A 118 -14.47 2.41 8.99
C PRO A 118 -15.27 1.73 7.88
N GLU A 119 -15.14 2.25 6.65
CA GLU A 119 -15.75 1.64 5.47
C GLU A 119 -15.16 0.25 5.19
N PRO A 120 -15.97 -0.72 4.74
CA PRO A 120 -15.50 -2.03 4.33
C PRO A 120 -14.42 -1.93 3.25
N THR A 121 -13.35 -2.66 3.45
CA THR A 121 -12.25 -2.73 2.47
C THR A 121 -12.66 -3.61 1.30
N PRO A 122 -12.63 -3.14 0.06
CA PRO A 122 -12.97 -3.95 -1.10
C PRO A 122 -12.07 -5.19 -1.20
N ARG A 123 -12.68 -6.37 -1.49
CA ARG A 123 -11.92 -7.59 -1.75
C ARG A 123 -11.03 -7.41 -2.96
N LYS A 124 -9.76 -7.69 -2.80
CA LYS A 124 -8.80 -7.66 -3.91
C LYS A 124 -8.94 -8.92 -4.77
N SER A 125 -8.85 -8.77 -6.09
CA SER A 125 -8.81 -9.92 -6.98
C SER A 125 -7.55 -10.78 -6.72
N LYS A 126 -7.65 -12.09 -6.93
CA LYS A 126 -6.51 -13.02 -6.79
C LYS A 126 -5.34 -12.58 -7.68
N ASN A 127 -5.63 -12.12 -8.90
CA ASN A 127 -4.63 -11.61 -9.83
C ASN A 127 -3.90 -10.37 -9.27
N LEU A 128 -4.63 -9.42 -8.69
CA LEU A 128 -4.03 -8.24 -8.06
C LEU A 128 -3.10 -8.63 -6.90
N ILE A 129 -3.50 -9.62 -6.09
CA ILE A 129 -2.67 -10.13 -4.98
C ILE A 129 -1.40 -10.79 -5.52
N ALA A 130 -1.51 -11.61 -6.58
CA ALA A 130 -0.38 -12.27 -7.22
C ALA A 130 0.60 -11.25 -7.81
N ILE A 131 0.11 -10.26 -8.56
CA ILE A 131 0.94 -9.18 -9.13
C ILE A 131 1.64 -8.38 -8.03
N LYS A 132 0.94 -8.00 -6.96
CA LYS A 132 1.57 -7.31 -5.81
C LYS A 132 2.67 -8.14 -5.16
N SER A 133 2.47 -9.45 -5.07
CA SER A 133 3.49 -10.37 -4.52
C SER A 133 4.72 -10.44 -5.41
N LEU A 134 4.56 -10.51 -6.74
CA LEU A 134 5.67 -10.49 -7.69
C LEU A 134 6.42 -9.15 -7.66
N ILE A 135 5.73 -8.01 -7.57
CA ILE A 135 6.35 -6.69 -7.45
C ILE A 135 7.15 -6.57 -6.14
N ALA A 136 6.60 -7.07 -5.04
CA ALA A 136 7.30 -7.10 -3.75
C ALA A 136 8.57 -7.97 -3.85
N ARG A 137 8.47 -9.16 -4.48
CA ARG A 137 9.61 -10.06 -4.69
C ARG A 137 10.68 -9.42 -5.58
N ARG A 138 10.29 -8.79 -6.69
CA ARG A 138 11.20 -8.05 -7.56
C ARG A 138 11.97 -6.97 -6.78
N ARG A 139 11.28 -6.21 -5.93
CA ARG A 139 11.90 -5.16 -5.10
C ARG A 139 12.92 -5.74 -4.12
N GLN A 140 12.61 -6.87 -3.49
CA GLN A 140 13.54 -7.58 -2.61
C GLN A 140 14.80 -8.02 -3.36
N LEU A 141 14.64 -8.63 -4.55
CA LEU A 141 15.76 -9.08 -5.37
C LEU A 141 16.65 -7.92 -5.84
N ILE A 142 16.05 -6.79 -6.25
CA ILE A 142 16.82 -5.58 -6.60
C ILE A 142 17.60 -5.05 -5.40
N SER A 143 17.02 -5.06 -4.21
CA SER A 143 17.71 -4.65 -2.98
C SER A 143 18.89 -5.56 -2.67
N LEU A 144 18.70 -6.87 -2.75
CA LEU A 144 19.79 -7.86 -2.57
C LEU A 144 20.90 -7.67 -3.61
N ARG A 145 20.53 -7.49 -4.88
CA ARG A 145 21.51 -7.20 -5.95
C ARG A 145 22.36 -5.97 -5.63
N THR A 146 21.69 -4.88 -5.19
CA THR A 146 22.38 -3.63 -4.85
C THR A 146 23.35 -3.84 -3.69
N GLN A 147 22.99 -4.62 -2.67
CA GLN A 147 23.88 -4.96 -1.56
C GLN A 147 25.11 -5.74 -2.05
N GLU A 148 24.92 -6.74 -2.92
CA GLU A 148 26.04 -7.53 -3.45
C GLU A 148 26.94 -6.70 -4.39
N VAL A 149 26.37 -5.83 -5.21
CA VAL A 149 27.15 -4.89 -6.05
C VAL A 149 27.99 -3.94 -5.20
N ASN A 150 27.43 -3.41 -4.10
CA ASN A 150 28.18 -2.54 -3.19
C ASN A 150 29.30 -3.31 -2.48
N ARG A 151 29.06 -4.58 -2.09
CA ARG A 151 30.11 -5.46 -1.51
C ARG A 151 31.26 -5.71 -2.49
N LEU A 152 30.96 -5.92 -3.76
CA LEU A 152 31.95 -6.14 -4.81
C LEU A 152 33.00 -5.01 -4.88
N GLY A 153 32.59 -3.76 -4.61
CA GLY A 153 33.48 -2.60 -4.62
C GLY A 153 34.42 -2.47 -3.42
N ILE A 154 34.17 -3.21 -2.33
CA ILE A 154 34.94 -3.11 -1.07
C ILE A 154 35.60 -4.41 -0.64
N MET A 155 35.26 -5.56 -1.27
CA MET A 155 35.84 -6.87 -0.97
C MET A 155 37.18 -7.09 -1.65
N GLY A 156 38.03 -7.90 -1.00
CA GLY A 156 39.30 -8.36 -1.60
C GLY A 156 39.08 -9.24 -2.84
N LYS A 157 40.04 -9.24 -3.76
CA LYS A 157 39.98 -9.96 -5.06
C LYS A 157 39.59 -11.44 -4.92
N SER A 158 39.97 -12.11 -3.84
CA SER A 158 39.69 -13.53 -3.59
C SER A 158 38.19 -13.84 -3.46
N LEU A 159 37.36 -12.88 -3.02
CA LEU A 159 35.91 -13.06 -2.83
C LEU A 159 35.04 -12.49 -3.98
N GLU A 160 35.67 -11.79 -4.92
CA GLU A 160 34.99 -11.14 -6.05
C GLU A 160 34.22 -12.16 -6.91
N SER A 161 34.78 -13.33 -7.18
CA SER A 161 34.15 -14.40 -7.95
C SER A 161 32.85 -14.91 -7.27
N SER A 162 32.83 -14.98 -5.93
CA SER A 162 31.67 -15.38 -5.16
C SER A 162 30.54 -14.35 -5.31
N CYS A 163 30.84 -13.07 -5.11
CA CYS A 163 29.85 -11.98 -5.28
C CYS A 163 29.27 -11.95 -6.70
N ARG A 164 30.12 -12.13 -7.73
CA ARG A 164 29.68 -12.16 -9.13
C ARG A 164 28.71 -13.32 -9.42
N ARG A 165 28.96 -14.53 -8.85
CA ARG A 165 28.03 -15.65 -8.98
C ARG A 165 26.68 -15.37 -8.35
N ILE A 166 26.65 -14.78 -7.16
CA ILE A 166 25.42 -14.40 -6.48
C ILE A 166 24.66 -13.34 -7.29
N ILE A 167 25.33 -12.30 -7.77
CA ILE A 167 24.74 -11.25 -8.62
C ILE A 167 24.12 -11.87 -9.89
N LYS A 168 24.81 -12.81 -10.53
CA LYS A 168 24.32 -13.53 -11.72
C LYS A 168 23.03 -14.30 -11.40
N SER A 169 23.00 -15.03 -10.27
CA SER A 169 21.82 -15.77 -9.83
C SER A 169 20.64 -14.82 -9.53
N ILE A 170 20.89 -13.71 -8.83
CA ILE A 170 19.84 -12.73 -8.53
C ILE A 170 19.30 -12.10 -9.82
N ASN A 171 20.14 -11.77 -10.80
CA ASN A 171 19.69 -11.24 -12.09
C ASN A 171 18.78 -12.24 -12.83
N ALA A 172 19.14 -13.52 -12.86
CA ALA A 172 18.30 -14.56 -13.46
C ALA A 172 16.92 -14.66 -12.80
N GLU A 173 16.86 -14.52 -11.46
CA GLU A 173 15.57 -14.49 -10.74
C GLU A 173 14.77 -13.22 -11.00
N ILE A 174 15.42 -12.07 -11.13
CA ILE A 174 14.74 -10.82 -11.53
C ILE A 174 14.08 -11.01 -12.90
N ASP A 175 14.81 -11.57 -13.87
CA ASP A 175 14.30 -11.82 -15.23
C ASP A 175 13.08 -12.78 -15.22
N ARG A 176 13.10 -13.83 -14.39
CA ARG A 176 11.97 -14.75 -14.23
C ARG A 176 10.74 -14.05 -13.67
N VAL A 177 10.93 -13.27 -12.61
CA VAL A 177 9.85 -12.48 -11.99
C VAL A 177 9.30 -11.45 -12.96
N GLU A 178 10.14 -10.77 -13.75
CA GLU A 178 9.71 -9.81 -14.76
C GLU A 178 8.90 -10.47 -15.89
N LYS A 179 9.28 -11.66 -16.36
CA LYS A 179 8.51 -12.42 -17.33
C LYS A 179 7.13 -12.81 -16.80
N GLN A 180 7.05 -13.26 -15.54
CA GLN A 180 5.78 -13.58 -14.89
C GLN A 180 4.89 -12.36 -14.73
N LEU A 181 5.47 -11.20 -14.32
CA LEU A 181 4.77 -9.93 -14.21
C LEU A 181 4.20 -9.49 -15.56
N ALA A 182 5.03 -9.51 -16.62
CA ALA A 182 4.60 -9.13 -17.95
C ALA A 182 3.40 -9.97 -18.43
N LYS A 183 3.47 -11.32 -18.22
CA LYS A 183 2.37 -12.20 -18.55
C LYS A 183 1.08 -11.83 -17.80
N GLN A 184 1.14 -11.72 -16.47
CA GLN A 184 -0.05 -11.43 -15.65
C GLN A 184 -0.65 -10.04 -15.92
N ILE A 185 0.16 -9.06 -16.33
CA ILE A 185 -0.34 -7.74 -16.68
C ILE A 185 -1.00 -7.78 -18.06
N ASN A 186 -0.38 -8.45 -19.04
CA ASN A 186 -0.94 -8.57 -20.38
C ASN A 186 -2.25 -9.37 -20.43
N ASP A 187 -2.43 -10.31 -19.49
CA ASP A 187 -3.68 -11.07 -19.33
C ASP A 187 -4.86 -10.19 -18.83
N GLN A 188 -4.61 -8.90 -18.52
CA GLN A 188 -5.62 -7.93 -18.09
C GLN A 188 -5.59 -6.72 -19.01
N ALA A 189 -6.57 -6.62 -19.93
CA ALA A 189 -6.62 -5.56 -20.95
C ALA A 189 -6.47 -4.14 -20.35
N GLU A 190 -7.21 -3.82 -19.29
CA GLU A 190 -7.12 -2.51 -18.62
C GLU A 190 -5.69 -2.17 -18.14
N TRP A 191 -4.94 -3.16 -17.68
CA TRP A 191 -3.57 -2.95 -17.19
C TRP A 191 -2.58 -2.85 -18.34
N ALA A 192 -2.81 -3.62 -19.41
CA ALA A 192 -2.01 -3.54 -20.63
C ALA A 192 -2.12 -2.15 -21.27
N ASP A 193 -3.33 -1.61 -21.38
CA ASP A 193 -3.59 -0.27 -21.89
C ASP A 193 -2.91 0.80 -21.02
N LYS A 194 -3.11 0.76 -19.71
CA LYS A 194 -2.43 1.69 -18.78
C LYS A 194 -0.91 1.57 -18.86
N GLN A 195 -0.38 0.34 -19.00
CA GLN A 195 1.05 0.11 -19.18
C GLN A 195 1.56 0.75 -20.46
N ALA A 196 0.85 0.60 -21.58
CA ALA A 196 1.22 1.19 -22.87
C ALA A 196 1.28 2.72 -22.80
N LEU A 197 0.26 3.35 -22.21
CA LEU A 197 0.22 4.80 -21.99
C LEU A 197 1.39 5.28 -21.13
N LEU A 198 1.64 4.64 -20.00
CA LEU A 198 2.74 5.02 -19.09
C LEU A 198 4.11 4.80 -19.72
N ASN A 199 4.27 3.76 -20.53
CA ASN A 199 5.55 3.44 -21.19
C ASN A 199 5.91 4.46 -22.29
N SER A 200 4.95 5.23 -22.82
CA SER A 200 5.21 6.29 -23.80
C SER A 200 5.95 7.49 -23.19
N VAL A 201 5.98 7.62 -21.86
CA VAL A 201 6.49 8.82 -21.17
C VAL A 201 8.00 8.70 -20.91
N PRO A 202 8.84 9.62 -21.42
CA PRO A 202 10.27 9.65 -21.11
C PRO A 202 10.53 9.75 -19.59
N GLY A 203 11.36 8.84 -19.05
CA GLY A 203 11.67 8.77 -17.62
C GLY A 203 10.76 7.84 -16.82
N VAL A 204 9.73 7.26 -17.44
CA VAL A 204 8.88 6.23 -16.83
C VAL A 204 9.43 4.85 -17.19
N GLY A 205 10.06 4.18 -16.22
CA GLY A 205 10.56 2.82 -16.39
C GLY A 205 9.61 1.77 -15.80
N LYS A 206 9.84 0.50 -16.14
CA LYS A 206 9.05 -0.67 -15.68
C LYS A 206 8.75 -0.66 -14.17
N THR A 207 9.74 -0.27 -13.35
CA THR A 207 9.57 -0.22 -11.88
C THR A 207 8.49 0.78 -11.47
N LEU A 208 8.44 1.96 -12.08
CA LEU A 208 7.38 2.96 -11.80
C LEU A 208 6.04 2.44 -12.31
N ILE A 209 5.97 1.93 -13.54
CA ILE A 209 4.74 1.39 -14.14
C ILE A 209 4.12 0.34 -13.21
N TYR A 210 4.88 -0.69 -12.86
CA TYR A 210 4.36 -1.77 -12.00
C TYR A 210 3.95 -1.28 -10.61
N THR A 211 4.70 -0.32 -10.05
CA THR A 211 4.35 0.28 -8.76
C THR A 211 3.05 1.10 -8.85
N LEU A 212 2.85 1.87 -9.92
CA LEU A 212 1.63 2.64 -10.13
C LEU A 212 0.42 1.72 -10.31
N LEU A 213 0.52 0.71 -11.17
CA LEU A 213 -0.58 -0.23 -11.42
C LEU A 213 -0.99 -0.99 -10.14
N ALA A 214 -0.02 -1.44 -9.34
CA ALA A 214 -0.31 -2.24 -8.16
C ALA A 214 -0.64 -1.42 -6.91
N ASP A 215 0.10 -0.34 -6.66
CA ASP A 215 0.04 0.42 -5.41
C ASP A 215 -0.76 1.72 -5.54
N LEU A 216 -1.24 2.07 -6.75
CA LEU A 216 -2.01 3.29 -7.00
C LEU A 216 -3.19 3.01 -7.96
N PRO A 217 -4.14 2.12 -7.59
CA PRO A 217 -5.29 1.77 -8.44
C PRO A 217 -6.19 2.97 -8.76
N GLU A 218 -6.13 4.04 -7.97
CA GLU A 218 -6.87 5.29 -8.16
C GLU A 218 -6.24 6.19 -9.25
N LEU A 219 -5.15 5.77 -9.89
CA LEU A 219 -4.52 6.51 -10.98
C LEU A 219 -5.50 6.64 -12.15
N GLY A 220 -5.76 7.88 -12.57
CA GLY A 220 -6.74 8.23 -13.60
C GLY A 220 -8.11 8.61 -13.06
N SER A 221 -8.44 8.35 -11.78
CA SER A 221 -9.75 8.65 -11.21
C SER A 221 -9.77 9.87 -10.27
N LEU A 222 -8.61 10.29 -9.77
CA LEU A 222 -8.49 11.38 -8.81
C LEU A 222 -8.15 12.72 -9.48
N ASN A 223 -8.51 13.82 -8.80
CA ASN A 223 -8.06 15.14 -9.23
C ASN A 223 -6.57 15.38 -8.86
N LYS A 224 -5.98 16.46 -9.40
CA LYS A 224 -4.56 16.82 -9.21
C LYS A 224 -4.13 17.04 -7.75
N LYS A 225 -5.04 17.47 -6.87
CA LYS A 225 -4.73 17.69 -5.45
C LYS A 225 -4.77 16.38 -4.69
N GLU A 226 -5.78 15.55 -4.95
CA GLU A 226 -5.99 14.25 -4.32
C GLU A 226 -4.87 13.27 -4.65
N ILE A 227 -4.50 13.11 -5.93
CA ILE A 227 -3.41 12.20 -6.32
C ILE A 227 -2.07 12.62 -5.72
N ALA A 228 -1.78 13.94 -5.66
CA ALA A 228 -0.57 14.45 -5.04
C ALA A 228 -0.54 14.21 -3.51
N ALA A 229 -1.68 14.34 -2.83
CA ALA A 229 -1.82 14.04 -1.41
C ALA A 229 -1.70 12.54 -1.13
N LEU A 230 -2.35 11.69 -1.97
CA LEU A 230 -2.33 10.24 -1.84
C LEU A 230 -0.91 9.67 -2.01
N VAL A 231 -0.11 10.23 -2.92
CA VAL A 231 1.31 9.86 -3.10
C VAL A 231 2.21 10.50 -2.03
N GLY A 232 1.74 11.56 -1.37
CA GLY A 232 2.50 12.27 -0.33
C GLY A 232 3.52 13.26 -0.89
N VAL A 233 3.19 13.90 -2.02
CA VAL A 233 3.98 14.98 -2.66
C VAL A 233 3.24 16.32 -2.64
N ALA A 234 2.08 16.39 -2.02
CA ALA A 234 1.39 17.65 -1.75
C ALA A 234 2.02 18.36 -0.55
N PRO A 235 2.36 19.67 -0.69
CA PRO A 235 2.80 20.44 0.45
C PRO A 235 1.65 20.68 1.43
N MET A 236 1.83 20.24 2.68
CA MET A 236 0.86 20.43 3.75
C MET A 236 1.12 21.77 4.46
N ASN A 237 0.06 22.52 4.72
CA ASN A 237 0.12 23.75 5.51
C ASN A 237 0.35 23.38 6.99
N ARG A 238 1.10 24.24 7.67
CA ARG A 238 1.32 24.20 9.12
C ARG A 238 1.15 25.62 9.66
N ASP A 239 0.01 26.20 9.35
CA ASP A 239 -0.29 27.57 9.77
C ASP A 239 -1.10 27.48 11.07
N SER A 240 -0.71 28.27 12.09
CA SER A 240 -1.44 28.41 13.34
C SER A 240 -1.48 29.88 13.76
N GLY A 241 -2.67 30.45 13.86
CA GLY A 241 -2.87 31.88 14.17
C GLY A 241 -2.09 32.80 13.21
N LYS A 242 -1.23 33.65 13.74
CA LYS A 242 -0.38 34.56 12.95
C LYS A 242 0.87 33.89 12.35
N LEU A 243 1.21 32.67 12.76
CA LEU A 243 2.41 31.97 12.35
C LEU A 243 2.16 31.19 11.05
N ARG A 244 2.85 31.57 9.96
CA ARG A 244 2.88 30.80 8.71
C ARG A 244 4.07 29.86 8.70
N GLY A 245 3.84 28.57 8.98
CA GLY A 245 4.86 27.55 9.02
C GLY A 245 5.41 27.16 7.64
N LYS A 246 6.65 26.63 7.58
CA LYS A 246 7.20 26.07 6.35
C LYS A 246 6.37 24.84 5.91
N ARG A 247 5.84 24.87 4.68
CA ARG A 247 5.12 23.75 4.09
C ARG A 247 6.05 22.55 3.89
N ARG A 248 5.61 21.38 4.32
CA ARG A 248 6.35 20.13 4.17
C ARG A 248 5.46 19.06 3.55
N VAL A 249 6.05 18.18 2.74
CA VAL A 249 5.38 16.97 2.25
C VAL A 249 5.36 15.93 3.36
N GLN A 250 4.20 15.31 3.59
CA GLN A 250 4.01 14.34 4.67
C GLN A 250 2.97 13.29 4.29
N GLY A 251 3.10 12.07 4.85
CA GLY A 251 2.14 10.99 4.66
C GLY A 251 2.18 10.37 3.26
N GLY A 252 1.05 9.89 2.81
CA GLY A 252 0.88 9.25 1.51
C GLY A 252 1.50 7.85 1.40
N ARG A 253 1.50 7.30 0.16
CA ARG A 253 2.03 5.96 -0.15
C ARG A 253 3.55 6.03 -0.35
N ALA A 254 4.31 5.67 0.68
CA ALA A 254 5.78 5.73 0.65
C ALA A 254 6.39 4.87 -0.46
N SER A 255 5.81 3.70 -0.77
CA SER A 255 6.28 2.83 -1.86
C SER A 255 6.24 3.54 -3.21
N VAL A 256 5.12 4.21 -3.52
CA VAL A 256 4.95 4.99 -4.75
C VAL A 256 5.89 6.19 -4.77
N ARG A 257 5.94 6.94 -3.66
CA ARG A 257 6.78 8.15 -3.57
C ARG A 257 8.26 7.86 -3.79
N THR A 258 8.79 6.76 -3.22
CA THR A 258 10.20 6.38 -3.37
C THR A 258 10.53 6.05 -4.83
N VAL A 259 9.70 5.27 -5.50
CA VAL A 259 9.93 4.92 -6.91
C VAL A 259 9.73 6.13 -7.83
N LEU A 260 8.72 6.96 -7.55
CA LEU A 260 8.47 8.20 -8.27
C LEU A 260 9.65 9.17 -8.15
N TYR A 261 10.33 9.24 -6.99
CA TYR A 261 11.52 10.08 -6.81
C TYR A 261 12.63 9.67 -7.78
N MET A 262 12.93 8.38 -7.87
CA MET A 262 13.97 7.88 -8.79
C MET A 262 13.61 8.09 -10.26
N ALA A 263 12.36 7.84 -10.63
CA ALA A 263 11.88 8.11 -11.97
C ALA A 263 11.91 9.60 -12.33
N THR A 264 11.59 10.47 -11.35
CA THR A 264 11.67 11.93 -11.54
C THR A 264 13.10 12.39 -11.74
N LEU A 265 14.08 11.82 -11.03
CA LEU A 265 15.51 12.11 -11.27
C LEU A 265 15.90 11.79 -12.72
N SER A 266 15.50 10.63 -13.24
CA SER A 266 15.69 10.28 -14.64
C SER A 266 14.97 11.27 -15.57
N ALA A 267 13.71 11.59 -15.28
CA ALA A 267 12.90 12.51 -16.09
C ALA A 267 13.48 13.92 -16.15
N THR A 268 14.20 14.40 -15.13
CA THR A 268 14.90 15.70 -15.20
C THR A 268 16.02 15.73 -16.24
N GLN A 269 16.45 14.57 -16.75
CA GLN A 269 17.44 14.47 -17.82
C GLN A 269 16.82 14.25 -19.20
N CYS A 270 15.82 13.35 -19.30
CA CYS A 270 15.30 12.87 -20.57
C CYS A 270 13.88 13.39 -20.93
N ASN A 271 13.12 13.92 -19.98
CA ASN A 271 11.76 14.42 -20.22
C ASN A 271 11.78 15.96 -20.33
N PRO A 272 11.51 16.54 -21.52
CA PRO A 272 11.65 17.98 -21.73
C PRO A 272 10.79 18.82 -20.77
N VAL A 273 9.53 18.43 -20.53
CA VAL A 273 8.60 19.18 -19.65
C VAL A 273 9.07 19.18 -18.18
N ILE A 274 9.62 18.06 -17.73
CA ILE A 274 10.12 17.94 -16.35
C ILE A 274 11.49 18.60 -16.21
N LYS A 275 12.36 18.47 -17.21
CA LYS A 275 13.67 19.12 -17.28
C LYS A 275 13.56 20.63 -17.22
N ASP A 276 12.71 21.23 -18.07
CA ASP A 276 12.50 22.67 -18.12
C ASP A 276 11.91 23.19 -16.80
N PHE A 277 10.94 22.48 -16.25
CA PHE A 277 10.36 22.86 -14.96
C PHE A 277 11.37 22.78 -13.83
N TYR A 278 12.21 21.75 -13.79
CA TYR A 278 13.30 21.63 -12.82
C TYR A 278 14.29 22.78 -12.93
N ASN A 279 14.78 23.03 -14.14
CA ASN A 279 15.74 24.11 -14.42
C ASN A 279 15.18 25.49 -14.05
N LYS A 280 13.91 25.76 -14.36
CA LYS A 280 13.21 26.99 -13.94
C LYS A 280 13.23 27.16 -12.42
N LEU A 281 12.90 26.11 -11.65
CA LEU A 281 12.87 26.18 -10.20
C LEU A 281 14.27 26.40 -9.59
N VAL A 282 15.29 25.75 -10.14
CA VAL A 282 16.67 25.90 -9.68
C VAL A 282 17.18 27.33 -9.98
N LYS A 283 16.90 27.86 -11.18
CA LYS A 283 17.22 29.27 -11.55
C LYS A 283 16.53 30.28 -10.63
N GLN A 284 15.33 29.95 -10.09
CA GLN A 284 14.62 30.76 -9.11
C GLN A 284 15.18 30.61 -7.67
N GLY A 285 16.33 29.97 -7.48
CA GLY A 285 16.96 29.77 -6.17
C GLY A 285 16.33 28.69 -5.29
N LYS A 286 15.45 27.83 -5.81
CA LYS A 286 14.90 26.72 -5.04
C LYS A 286 15.96 25.65 -4.80
N HIS A 287 16.03 25.17 -3.57
CA HIS A 287 16.93 24.05 -3.21
C HIS A 287 16.62 22.81 -4.06
N LYS A 288 17.65 22.11 -4.55
CA LYS A 288 17.52 20.97 -5.47
C LYS A 288 16.48 19.93 -5.03
N LYS A 289 16.48 19.51 -3.74
CA LYS A 289 15.48 18.57 -3.21
C LYS A 289 14.05 19.09 -3.26
N VAL A 290 13.85 20.40 -3.06
CA VAL A 290 12.53 21.04 -3.15
C VAL A 290 12.08 21.08 -4.61
N ALA A 291 12.98 21.41 -5.54
CA ALA A 291 12.72 21.39 -6.99
C ALA A 291 12.33 19.98 -7.45
N ILE A 292 13.07 18.93 -7.06
CA ILE A 292 12.71 17.54 -7.38
C ILE A 292 11.33 17.17 -6.81
N THR A 293 11.01 17.55 -5.58
CA THR A 293 9.69 17.25 -5.00
C THR A 293 8.55 17.95 -5.77
N ALA A 294 8.77 19.16 -6.24
CA ALA A 294 7.83 19.87 -7.11
C ALA A 294 7.68 19.19 -8.48
N CYS A 295 8.79 18.69 -9.05
CA CYS A 295 8.79 17.87 -10.27
C CYS A 295 8.03 16.56 -10.06
N MET A 296 8.21 15.86 -8.95
CA MET A 296 7.44 14.65 -8.60
C MET A 296 5.93 14.92 -8.61
N ARG A 297 5.52 16.05 -8.01
CA ARG A 297 4.10 16.45 -8.02
C ARG A 297 3.60 16.71 -9.45
N LYS A 298 4.35 17.47 -10.26
CA LYS A 298 4.00 17.73 -11.66
C LYS A 298 3.92 16.41 -12.43
N PHE A 299 4.91 15.54 -12.25
CA PHE A 299 5.01 14.27 -12.96
C PHE A 299 3.84 13.33 -12.66
N ILE A 300 3.52 13.08 -11.38
CA ILE A 300 2.40 12.20 -11.04
C ILE A 300 1.04 12.79 -11.47
N THR A 301 0.86 14.11 -11.40
CA THR A 301 -0.38 14.74 -11.87
C THR A 301 -0.55 14.65 -13.38
N MET A 302 0.55 14.69 -14.13
CA MET A 302 0.58 14.50 -15.57
C MET A 302 0.26 13.05 -15.95
N LEU A 303 0.92 12.07 -15.31
CA LEU A 303 0.62 10.64 -15.51
C LEU A 303 -0.85 10.33 -15.18
N ASN A 304 -1.39 10.92 -14.10
CA ASN A 304 -2.78 10.77 -13.73
C ASN A 304 -3.74 11.33 -14.80
N ALA A 305 -3.44 12.48 -15.37
CA ALA A 305 -4.25 13.07 -16.45
C ALA A 305 -4.21 12.21 -17.72
N MET A 306 -3.03 11.72 -18.12
CA MET A 306 -2.88 10.85 -19.28
C MET A 306 -3.73 9.57 -19.18
N ILE A 307 -3.72 8.92 -18.00
CA ILE A 307 -4.55 7.72 -17.77
C ILE A 307 -6.03 8.06 -17.76
N ARG A 308 -6.44 9.19 -17.14
CA ARG A 308 -7.84 9.64 -17.14
C ARG A 308 -8.35 9.94 -18.54
N ASP A 309 -7.56 10.66 -19.33
CA ASP A 309 -7.94 11.14 -20.64
C ASP A 309 -7.60 10.13 -21.77
N ASN A 310 -7.06 8.97 -21.41
CA ASN A 310 -6.64 7.88 -22.29
C ASN A 310 -5.76 8.38 -23.45
N CYS A 311 -4.78 9.23 -23.18
CA CYS A 311 -3.91 9.82 -24.20
C CYS A 311 -2.44 9.44 -24.00
N VAL A 312 -1.75 9.17 -25.11
CA VAL A 312 -0.31 8.94 -25.14
C VAL A 312 0.45 10.23 -24.86
N TRP A 313 1.70 10.09 -24.43
CA TRP A 313 2.59 11.23 -24.29
C TRP A 313 2.79 11.94 -25.64
N ALA A 314 2.47 13.23 -25.68
CA ALA A 314 2.76 14.12 -26.79
C ALA A 314 3.51 15.34 -26.26
N TYR A 315 4.62 15.71 -26.94
CA TYR A 315 5.42 16.90 -26.62
C TYR A 315 5.77 17.63 -27.93
#